data_4cbe99bd344ed7a13cab8a2ab029ac36
#
_entry.id   4cbe99bd344ed7a13cab8a2ab029ac36
#
_cell.length_a   1.000
_cell.length_b   1.000
_cell.length_c   1.000
_cell.angle_alpha   90.00
_cell.angle_beta   90.00
_cell.angle_gamma   90.00
#
_symmetry.space_group_name_H-M   'P 1'
#
loop_
_entity.id
_entity.type
_entity.pdbx_description
1 polymer ?
#
loop_
_entity_poly.entity_id
_entity_poly.type
_entity_poly.pdbx_seq_one_letter_code
_entity_poly.pdbx_strand_id
1 'polypeptide(L)'
;DLSRQAASLLLVGAPGDDAAPGGAFEELVCGLKVGGLILFDRDTGGRGSPRNIRSRPQVARLTRDLQALARRCGDAPLLLAADVEGGVVNRLAPLDGLEDLPSAADLGRGSPERTRAAGRRIGEAMAQAGLNWDLAPVVDLALDPQSPAIARWKRAFSDDPEVVARHARAFAEGLYDHGVLSCLKHFPGHGSSRNDSHKGAVDVTDTAKPHLELAPYRLLIAADFADCVMLGHLFNEALDPDDIATVSSPVVTGLLREELAYAGIVLPDAVQMGAVLQSYP
;
A
#
# COMPACT_ATOMS: atom_id res chain seq x y z
N ASP A 1 7.96 -18.25 -20.60
CA ASP A 1 9.21 -18.16 -19.87
C ASP A 1 8.92 -17.81 -18.40
N LEU A 2 9.33 -18.69 -17.49
CA LEU A 2 9.10 -18.55 -16.03
C LEU A 2 9.74 -17.29 -15.46
N SER A 3 10.93 -16.91 -15.94
CA SER A 3 11.62 -15.69 -15.49
C SER A 3 10.80 -14.43 -15.79
N ARG A 4 10.18 -14.36 -16.95
CA ARG A 4 9.29 -13.24 -17.33
C ARG A 4 8.01 -13.23 -16.50
N GLN A 5 7.42 -14.39 -16.24
CA GLN A 5 6.26 -14.50 -15.35
C GLN A 5 6.59 -14.05 -13.93
N ALA A 6 7.71 -14.50 -13.37
CA ALA A 6 8.17 -14.08 -12.05
C ALA A 6 8.43 -12.56 -12.00
N ALA A 7 9.12 -12.01 -13.01
CA ALA A 7 9.39 -10.56 -13.08
C ALA A 7 8.10 -9.72 -13.17
N SER A 8 7.07 -10.19 -13.89
CA SER A 8 5.78 -9.50 -13.98
C SER A 8 5.00 -9.43 -12.65
N LEU A 9 5.40 -10.20 -11.65
CA LEU A 9 4.84 -10.12 -10.29
C LEU A 9 5.54 -9.07 -9.41
N LEU A 10 6.62 -8.43 -9.90
CA LEU A 10 7.38 -7.47 -9.12
C LEU A 10 6.78 -6.06 -9.22
N LEU A 11 6.59 -5.43 -8.04
CA LEU A 11 6.36 -4.00 -7.89
C LEU A 11 7.65 -3.37 -7.33
N VAL A 12 8.34 -2.55 -8.12
CA VAL A 12 9.71 -2.10 -7.82
C VAL A 12 9.80 -0.58 -7.85
N GLY A 13 10.57 -0.01 -6.92
CA GLY A 13 10.92 1.41 -6.95
C GLY A 13 12.32 1.64 -7.55
N ALA A 14 12.47 2.70 -8.33
CA ALA A 14 13.77 3.15 -8.84
C ALA A 14 14.02 4.62 -8.54
N PRO A 15 15.28 5.07 -8.45
CA PRO A 15 15.62 6.49 -8.40
C PRO A 15 15.39 7.18 -9.76
N GLY A 16 15.26 8.50 -9.73
CA GLY A 16 15.11 9.32 -10.93
C GLY A 16 13.69 9.87 -11.11
N ASP A 17 13.57 10.91 -11.91
CA ASP A 17 12.34 11.67 -12.16
C ASP A 17 11.99 11.76 -13.65
N ASP A 18 12.71 11.01 -14.50
CA ASP A 18 12.45 10.83 -15.93
C ASP A 18 12.70 9.36 -16.36
N ALA A 19 12.21 9.00 -17.53
CA ALA A 19 12.41 7.70 -18.16
C ALA A 19 13.48 7.77 -19.28
N ALA A 20 14.64 8.34 -18.96
CA ALA A 20 15.74 8.52 -19.92
C ALA A 20 16.22 7.17 -20.48
N PRO A 21 16.61 7.11 -21.77
CA PRO A 21 17.24 5.93 -22.37
C PRO A 21 18.50 5.49 -21.60
N GLY A 22 18.64 4.19 -21.37
CA GLY A 22 19.75 3.59 -20.60
C GLY A 22 19.61 3.80 -19.09
N GLY A 23 18.52 4.41 -18.60
CA GLY A 23 18.28 4.65 -17.19
C GLY A 23 17.65 3.43 -16.49
N ALA A 24 17.57 3.52 -15.15
CA ALA A 24 17.06 2.43 -14.30
C ALA A 24 15.61 1.99 -14.68
N PHE A 25 14.76 2.92 -15.07
CA PHE A 25 13.40 2.59 -15.49
C PHE A 25 13.36 1.77 -16.80
N GLU A 26 14.24 2.03 -17.75
CA GLU A 26 14.31 1.23 -18.98
C GLU A 26 14.79 -0.19 -18.68
N GLU A 27 15.78 -0.36 -17.79
CA GLU A 27 16.23 -1.67 -17.35
C GLU A 27 15.11 -2.46 -16.66
N LEU A 28 14.37 -1.84 -15.74
CA LEU A 28 13.24 -2.48 -15.05
C LEU A 28 12.12 -2.87 -16.02
N VAL A 29 11.69 -1.95 -16.88
CA VAL A 29 10.53 -2.15 -17.75
C VAL A 29 10.87 -3.00 -18.98
N CYS A 30 11.97 -2.74 -19.67
CA CYS A 30 12.32 -3.45 -20.91
C CYS A 30 13.24 -4.64 -20.66
N GLY A 31 14.18 -4.51 -19.73
CA GLY A 31 15.13 -5.58 -19.38
C GLY A 31 14.51 -6.66 -18.51
N LEU A 32 14.04 -6.30 -17.33
CA LEU A 32 13.49 -7.23 -16.35
C LEU A 32 12.01 -7.56 -16.59
N LYS A 33 11.22 -6.67 -17.22
CA LYS A 33 9.79 -6.89 -17.48
C LYS A 33 8.92 -6.89 -16.22
N VAL A 34 9.18 -5.95 -15.31
CA VAL A 34 8.40 -5.81 -14.07
C VAL A 34 6.94 -5.47 -14.34
N GLY A 35 6.02 -5.97 -13.50
CA GLY A 35 4.57 -5.70 -13.63
C GLY A 35 4.16 -4.32 -13.15
N GLY A 36 4.92 -3.71 -12.25
CA GLY A 36 4.59 -2.39 -11.72
C GLY A 36 5.78 -1.63 -11.16
N LEU A 37 5.56 -0.33 -10.97
CA LEU A 37 6.52 0.58 -10.36
C LEU A 37 5.85 1.36 -9.24
N ILE A 38 6.54 1.48 -8.09
CA ILE A 38 6.12 2.34 -6.98
C ILE A 38 6.93 3.64 -7.01
N LEU A 39 6.22 4.78 -6.96
CA LEU A 39 6.82 6.10 -7.01
C LEU A 39 6.75 6.81 -5.66
N PHE A 40 7.81 7.55 -5.34
CA PHE A 40 7.99 8.26 -4.08
C PHE A 40 8.27 9.75 -4.31
N ASP A 41 7.86 10.59 -3.36
CA ASP A 41 8.22 12.01 -3.29
C ASP A 41 9.68 12.20 -2.87
N ARG A 42 10.14 11.35 -1.95
CA ARG A 42 11.48 11.43 -1.33
C ARG A 42 12.07 10.04 -1.11
N ASP A 43 13.36 9.99 -0.93
CA ASP A 43 14.04 8.78 -0.52
C ASP A 43 13.74 8.45 0.94
N THR A 44 13.19 7.26 1.19
CA THR A 44 12.78 6.80 2.53
C THR A 44 13.90 6.11 3.29
N GLY A 45 14.95 5.65 2.61
CA GLY A 45 16.09 4.95 3.20
C GLY A 45 17.31 5.83 3.52
N GLY A 46 17.19 7.18 3.38
CA GLY A 46 18.36 8.03 3.48
C GLY A 46 18.07 9.49 3.85
N ARG A 47 18.63 10.42 3.07
CA ARG A 47 18.69 11.86 3.38
C ARG A 47 17.41 12.64 3.03
N GLY A 48 16.31 11.98 2.68
CA GLY A 48 15.07 12.64 2.29
C GLY A 48 15.16 13.40 0.96
N SER A 49 16.12 13.05 0.09
CA SER A 49 16.29 13.70 -1.22
C SER A 49 15.05 13.50 -2.09
N PRO A 50 14.65 14.51 -2.91
CA PRO A 50 13.55 14.37 -3.85
C PRO A 50 13.77 13.18 -4.79
N ARG A 51 12.68 12.44 -5.09
CA ARG A 51 12.77 11.22 -5.89
C ARG A 51 11.93 11.34 -7.17
N ASN A 52 10.85 10.61 -7.29
CA ASN A 52 10.08 10.48 -8.53
C ASN A 52 8.98 11.52 -8.68
N ILE A 53 8.39 11.99 -7.56
CA ILE A 53 7.23 12.87 -7.54
C ILE A 53 7.67 14.25 -7.05
N ARG A 54 7.68 15.26 -7.93
CA ARG A 54 8.14 16.63 -7.62
C ARG A 54 7.12 17.69 -7.97
N SER A 55 6.40 17.53 -9.08
CA SER A 55 5.35 18.43 -9.53
C SER A 55 4.39 17.70 -10.47
N ARG A 56 3.15 18.21 -10.61
CA ARG A 56 2.15 17.60 -11.52
C ARG A 56 2.66 17.42 -12.95
N PRO A 57 3.22 18.44 -13.63
CA PRO A 57 3.69 18.26 -15.01
C PRO A 57 4.83 17.25 -15.13
N GLN A 58 5.71 17.20 -14.13
CA GLN A 58 6.85 16.29 -14.15
C GLN A 58 6.39 14.84 -13.98
N VAL A 59 5.57 14.52 -12.93
CA VAL A 59 5.14 13.15 -12.69
C VAL A 59 4.22 12.64 -13.81
N ALA A 60 3.31 13.47 -14.34
CA ALA A 60 2.47 13.12 -15.49
C ALA A 60 3.29 12.81 -16.75
N ARG A 61 4.42 13.50 -16.97
CA ARG A 61 5.36 13.16 -18.04
C ARG A 61 6.03 11.82 -17.76
N LEU A 62 6.59 11.65 -16.56
CA LEU A 62 7.26 10.40 -16.17
C LEU A 62 6.35 9.18 -16.37
N THR A 63 5.14 9.20 -15.81
CA THR A 63 4.19 8.07 -15.90
C THR A 63 3.75 7.78 -17.33
N ARG A 64 3.49 8.81 -18.13
CA ARG A 64 3.20 8.66 -19.57
C ARG A 64 4.36 7.99 -20.30
N ASP A 65 5.60 8.44 -20.04
CA ASP A 65 6.79 7.93 -20.69
C ASP A 65 7.10 6.48 -20.25
N LEU A 66 6.83 6.12 -18.98
CA LEU A 66 6.89 4.73 -18.47
C LEU A 66 5.87 3.82 -19.17
N GLN A 67 4.63 4.27 -19.33
CA GLN A 67 3.61 3.50 -20.07
C GLN A 67 3.95 3.39 -21.57
N ALA A 68 4.54 4.42 -22.17
CA ALA A 68 5.03 4.35 -23.55
C ALA A 68 6.19 3.35 -23.68
N LEU A 69 7.07 3.31 -22.68
CA LEU A 69 8.19 2.37 -22.60
C LEU A 69 7.69 0.92 -22.53
N ALA A 70 6.71 0.63 -21.65
CA ALA A 70 6.10 -0.70 -21.55
C ALA A 70 5.51 -1.16 -22.90
N ARG A 71 4.72 -0.31 -23.56
CA ARG A 71 4.14 -0.61 -24.88
C ARG A 71 5.23 -0.87 -25.93
N ARG A 72 6.31 -0.07 -25.96
CA ARG A 72 7.44 -0.24 -26.89
C ARG A 72 8.15 -1.57 -26.68
N CYS A 73 8.25 -2.04 -25.43
CA CYS A 73 8.88 -3.30 -25.08
C CYS A 73 7.94 -4.52 -25.20
N GLY A 74 6.71 -4.33 -25.68
CA GLY A 74 5.74 -5.38 -25.93
C GLY A 74 5.10 -5.97 -24.69
N ASP A 75 4.96 -5.16 -23.62
CA ASP A 75 4.39 -5.58 -22.34
C ASP A 75 2.98 -5.02 -22.11
N ALA A 76 2.29 -5.58 -21.12
CA ALA A 76 1.04 -5.05 -20.61
C ALA A 76 1.27 -3.65 -19.98
N PRO A 77 0.21 -2.83 -19.83
CA PRO A 77 0.30 -1.60 -19.07
C PRO A 77 0.81 -1.84 -17.64
N LEU A 78 1.69 -0.95 -17.17
CA LEU A 78 2.25 -1.03 -15.82
C LEU A 78 1.22 -0.65 -14.75
N LEU A 79 1.28 -1.33 -13.60
CA LEU A 79 0.74 -0.80 -12.37
C LEU A 79 1.70 0.28 -11.85
N LEU A 80 1.21 1.51 -11.75
CA LEU A 80 1.97 2.66 -11.26
C LEU A 80 1.39 3.10 -9.92
N ALA A 81 2.10 2.79 -8.84
CA ALA A 81 1.61 2.91 -7.48
C ALA A 81 2.28 4.04 -6.69
N ALA A 82 1.57 4.54 -5.68
CA ALA A 82 2.12 5.39 -4.61
C ALA A 82 1.32 5.18 -3.31
N ASP A 83 1.90 5.55 -2.15
CA ASP A 83 1.22 5.57 -0.87
C ASP A 83 0.57 6.93 -0.62
N VAL A 84 -0.76 7.01 -0.64
CA VAL A 84 -1.50 8.25 -0.39
C VAL A 84 -2.63 8.00 0.61
N GLU A 85 -2.25 7.73 1.86
CA GLU A 85 -3.22 7.49 2.95
C GLU A 85 -3.90 8.77 3.44
N GLY A 86 -3.28 9.92 3.18
CA GLY A 86 -3.55 11.18 3.85
C GLY A 86 -2.72 11.34 5.15
N GLY A 87 -2.82 12.50 5.79
CA GLY A 87 -2.01 12.82 6.95
C GLY A 87 -0.51 12.72 6.67
N VAL A 88 0.23 11.95 7.49
CA VAL A 88 1.70 11.85 7.39
C VAL A 88 2.18 10.98 6.23
N VAL A 89 1.35 10.08 5.72
CA VAL A 89 1.68 9.22 4.58
C VAL A 89 0.97 9.75 3.34
N ASN A 90 1.63 10.68 2.66
CA ASN A 90 1.12 11.36 1.50
C ASN A 90 2.27 11.62 0.50
N ARG A 91 2.44 10.72 -0.47
CA ARG A 91 3.49 10.87 -1.49
C ARG A 91 3.14 11.92 -2.56
N LEU A 92 1.90 12.43 -2.55
CA LEU A 92 1.49 13.52 -3.44
C LEU A 92 1.62 14.90 -2.79
N ALA A 93 2.13 15.03 -1.58
CA ALA A 93 2.33 16.31 -0.89
C ALA A 93 3.11 17.37 -1.72
N PRO A 94 4.07 17.01 -2.61
CA PRO A 94 4.71 17.99 -3.49
C PRO A 94 3.82 18.56 -4.59
N LEU A 95 2.59 18.00 -4.78
CA LEU A 95 1.67 18.46 -5.81
C LEU A 95 0.73 19.53 -5.23
N ASP A 96 0.67 20.68 -5.89
CA ASP A 96 -0.13 21.83 -5.44
C ASP A 96 -1.55 21.44 -5.01
N GLY A 97 -1.93 21.86 -3.80
CA GLY A 97 -3.25 21.65 -3.23
C GLY A 97 -3.45 20.25 -2.61
N LEU A 98 -2.40 19.45 -2.39
CA LEU A 98 -2.47 18.13 -1.77
C LEU A 98 -1.65 18.02 -0.47
N GLU A 99 -1.10 19.13 0.00
CA GLU A 99 -0.24 19.19 1.19
C GLU A 99 -0.98 18.78 2.46
N ASP A 100 -2.26 19.18 2.56
CA ASP A 100 -3.09 19.04 3.76
C ASP A 100 -4.23 18.03 3.56
N LEU A 101 -3.91 16.80 3.13
CA LEU A 101 -4.90 15.72 3.12
C LEU A 101 -5.21 15.28 4.56
N PRO A 102 -6.51 15.11 4.93
CA PRO A 102 -6.87 14.68 6.28
C PRO A 102 -6.33 13.29 6.58
N SER A 103 -5.95 13.05 7.85
CA SER A 103 -5.56 11.72 8.31
C SER A 103 -6.76 10.78 8.40
N ALA A 104 -6.50 9.45 8.39
CA ALA A 104 -7.57 8.46 8.58
C ALA A 104 -8.33 8.70 9.89
N ALA A 105 -7.64 9.02 11.01
CA ALA A 105 -8.28 9.32 12.29
C ALA A 105 -9.15 10.58 12.24
N ASP A 106 -8.81 11.58 11.43
CA ASP A 106 -9.64 12.78 11.26
C ASP A 106 -10.88 12.49 10.39
N LEU A 107 -10.74 11.59 9.41
CA LEU A 107 -11.85 11.11 8.59
C LEU A 107 -12.79 10.20 9.39
N GLY A 108 -12.24 9.26 10.17
CA GLY A 108 -13.02 8.30 10.97
C GLY A 108 -13.94 8.92 12.02
N ARG A 109 -13.66 10.17 12.45
CA ARG A 109 -14.53 10.96 13.32
C ARG A 109 -15.67 11.67 12.57
N GLY A 110 -15.60 11.68 11.25
CA GLY A 110 -16.60 12.29 10.37
C GLY A 110 -17.57 11.27 9.78
N SER A 111 -18.24 11.67 8.70
CA SER A 111 -19.10 10.77 7.94
C SER A 111 -18.34 10.05 6.82
N PRO A 112 -18.80 8.85 6.39
CA PRO A 112 -18.22 8.15 5.25
C PRO A 112 -18.22 8.98 3.95
N GLU A 113 -19.18 9.87 3.75
CA GLU A 113 -19.25 10.75 2.58
C GLU A 113 -18.06 11.72 2.55
N ARG A 114 -17.61 12.21 3.71
CA ARG A 114 -16.38 13.03 3.83
C ARG A 114 -15.15 12.21 3.47
N THR A 115 -15.12 10.95 3.86
CA THR A 115 -14.02 10.03 3.51
C THR A 115 -14.03 9.73 2.01
N ARG A 116 -15.19 9.48 1.40
CA ARG A 116 -15.31 9.32 -0.05
C ARG A 116 -14.84 10.57 -0.80
N ALA A 117 -15.20 11.74 -0.32
CA ALA A 117 -14.74 13.00 -0.93
C ALA A 117 -13.20 13.15 -0.86
N ALA A 118 -12.56 12.71 0.24
CA ALA A 118 -11.10 12.68 0.35
C ALA A 118 -10.48 11.66 -0.61
N GLY A 119 -11.01 10.43 -0.67
CA GLY A 119 -10.58 9.41 -1.63
C GLY A 119 -10.74 9.86 -3.08
N ARG A 120 -11.85 10.52 -3.42
CA ARG A 120 -12.08 11.10 -4.75
C ARG A 120 -11.04 12.17 -5.11
N ARG A 121 -10.72 13.07 -4.16
CA ARG A 121 -9.68 14.09 -4.37
C ARG A 121 -8.30 13.45 -4.60
N ILE A 122 -7.97 12.39 -3.88
CA ILE A 122 -6.76 11.60 -4.08
C ILE A 122 -6.79 10.90 -5.44
N GLY A 123 -7.87 10.20 -5.78
CA GLY A 123 -8.04 9.48 -7.03
C GLY A 123 -7.91 10.40 -8.25
N GLU A 124 -8.55 11.59 -8.22
CA GLU A 124 -8.42 12.60 -9.26
C GLU A 124 -6.97 13.04 -9.44
N ALA A 125 -6.25 13.32 -8.34
CA ALA A 125 -4.86 13.74 -8.39
C ALA A 125 -3.92 12.63 -8.89
N MET A 126 -4.15 11.40 -8.48
CA MET A 126 -3.41 10.22 -8.96
C MET A 126 -3.65 9.99 -10.45
N ALA A 127 -4.89 10.02 -10.91
CA ALA A 127 -5.23 9.86 -12.33
C ALA A 127 -4.59 10.96 -13.18
N GLN A 128 -4.64 12.22 -12.73
CA GLN A 128 -3.96 13.36 -13.40
C GLN A 128 -2.43 13.19 -13.41
N ALA A 129 -1.85 12.57 -12.41
CA ALA A 129 -0.44 12.21 -12.34
C ALA A 129 -0.09 10.96 -13.16
N GLY A 130 -1.09 10.24 -13.70
CA GLY A 130 -0.92 8.99 -14.42
C GLY A 130 -0.62 7.78 -13.55
N LEU A 131 -0.90 7.88 -12.23
CA LEU A 131 -0.86 6.79 -11.28
C LEU A 131 -2.21 6.06 -11.30
N ASN A 132 -2.21 4.73 -11.20
CA ASN A 132 -3.41 3.91 -11.30
C ASN A 132 -3.61 2.96 -10.10
N TRP A 133 -2.77 3.05 -9.06
CA TRP A 133 -2.86 2.22 -7.88
C TRP A 133 -2.43 2.98 -6.63
N ASP A 134 -3.36 3.16 -5.69
CA ASP A 134 -3.06 3.68 -4.36
C ASP A 134 -2.82 2.53 -3.38
N LEU A 135 -1.68 2.53 -2.70
CA LEU A 135 -1.39 1.57 -1.64
C LEU A 135 -2.05 2.02 -0.33
N ALA A 136 -3.34 2.27 -0.39
CA ALA A 136 -4.27 2.66 0.67
C ALA A 136 -5.68 2.12 0.36
N PRO A 137 -6.61 2.06 1.33
CA PRO A 137 -6.54 2.59 2.70
C PRO A 137 -5.89 1.65 3.72
N VAL A 138 -5.48 2.23 4.86
CA VAL A 138 -5.15 1.46 6.06
C VAL A 138 -6.44 0.98 6.71
N VAL A 139 -6.54 -0.33 6.97
CA VAL A 139 -7.67 -0.96 7.68
C VAL A 139 -7.28 -1.53 9.04
N ASP A 140 -6.05 -1.25 9.48
CA ASP A 140 -5.63 -1.52 10.86
C ASP A 140 -6.47 -0.72 11.85
N LEU A 141 -6.75 -1.32 13.01
CA LEU A 141 -7.52 -0.70 14.08
C LEU A 141 -6.62 0.11 15.02
N ALA A 142 -7.15 1.16 15.64
CA ALA A 142 -6.44 1.94 16.67
C ALA A 142 -6.50 1.23 18.05
N LEU A 143 -6.08 -0.04 18.15
CA LEU A 143 -6.21 -0.87 19.37
C LEU A 143 -5.23 -0.49 20.47
N ASP A 144 -4.03 -0.05 20.10
CA ASP A 144 -3.06 0.52 21.02
C ASP A 144 -2.81 1.99 20.63
N PRO A 145 -3.25 2.97 21.47
CA PRO A 145 -3.03 4.40 21.21
C PRO A 145 -1.55 4.78 21.09
N GLN A 146 -0.65 3.95 21.63
CA GLN A 146 0.80 4.14 21.57
C GLN A 146 1.46 3.40 20.42
N SER A 147 0.69 2.66 19.62
CA SER A 147 1.23 1.94 18.45
C SER A 147 2.11 2.87 17.61
N PRO A 148 3.41 2.56 17.48
CA PRO A 148 4.37 3.43 16.81
C PRO A 148 4.21 3.46 15.29
N ALA A 149 3.50 2.48 14.73
CA ALA A 149 3.27 2.35 13.29
C ALA A 149 1.91 2.91 12.85
N ILE A 150 0.87 2.81 13.68
CA ILE A 150 -0.53 3.08 13.28
C ILE A 150 -1.13 4.28 14.05
N ALA A 151 -1.54 4.06 15.31
CA ALA A 151 -2.36 5.03 16.04
C ALA A 151 -1.62 6.35 16.33
N ARG A 152 -0.35 6.29 16.71
CA ARG A 152 0.49 7.48 16.96
C ARG A 152 0.55 8.43 15.76
N TRP A 153 0.46 7.88 14.54
CA TRP A 153 0.52 8.62 13.29
C TRP A 153 -0.86 8.91 12.69
N LYS A 154 -1.95 8.62 13.45
CA LYS A 154 -3.34 8.84 13.02
C LYS A 154 -3.69 8.09 11.71
N ARG A 155 -3.08 6.92 11.48
CA ARG A 155 -3.28 6.13 10.25
C ARG A 155 -4.53 5.23 10.30
N ALA A 156 -5.11 4.97 11.46
CA ALA A 156 -6.35 4.19 11.60
C ALA A 156 -7.58 5.09 11.63
N PHE A 157 -8.67 4.66 10.98
CA PHE A 157 -9.96 5.37 11.03
C PHE A 157 -10.60 5.31 12.42
N SER A 158 -10.51 4.14 13.11
CA SER A 158 -11.12 3.88 14.41
C SER A 158 -10.49 2.66 15.06
N ASP A 159 -10.88 2.36 16.31
CA ASP A 159 -10.71 1.08 17.00
C ASP A 159 -11.90 0.13 16.79
N ASP A 160 -12.99 0.60 16.21
CA ASP A 160 -14.18 -0.17 15.84
C ASP A 160 -14.04 -0.72 14.40
N PRO A 161 -14.03 -2.06 14.20
CA PRO A 161 -13.84 -2.67 12.89
C PRO A 161 -14.93 -2.34 11.87
N GLU A 162 -16.19 -2.11 12.31
CA GLU A 162 -17.25 -1.72 11.39
C GLU A 162 -17.10 -0.28 10.92
N VAL A 163 -16.65 0.62 11.81
CA VAL A 163 -16.30 2.00 11.43
C VAL A 163 -15.17 1.99 10.42
N VAL A 164 -14.11 1.22 10.68
CA VAL A 164 -12.96 1.09 9.77
C VAL A 164 -13.42 0.57 8.40
N ALA A 165 -14.20 -0.50 8.35
CA ALA A 165 -14.68 -1.08 7.09
C ALA A 165 -15.55 -0.08 6.29
N ARG A 166 -16.47 0.66 6.95
CA ARG A 166 -17.29 1.69 6.28
C ARG A 166 -16.45 2.82 5.69
N HIS A 167 -15.47 3.32 6.43
CA HIS A 167 -14.60 4.39 5.97
C HIS A 167 -13.63 3.92 4.88
N ALA A 168 -13.04 2.74 5.02
CA ALA A 168 -12.17 2.15 4.01
C ALA A 168 -12.90 1.92 2.68
N ARG A 169 -14.14 1.41 2.74
CA ARG A 169 -15.00 1.28 1.57
C ARG A 169 -15.25 2.64 0.92
N ALA A 170 -15.66 3.64 1.69
CA ALA A 170 -15.93 4.98 1.17
C ALA A 170 -14.68 5.61 0.54
N PHE A 171 -13.49 5.38 1.12
CA PHE A 171 -12.22 5.83 0.56
C PHE A 171 -11.95 5.17 -0.80
N ALA A 172 -12.07 3.83 -0.88
CA ALA A 172 -11.89 3.07 -2.12
C ALA A 172 -12.89 3.49 -3.21
N GLU A 173 -14.18 3.68 -2.87
CA GLU A 173 -15.19 4.20 -3.81
C GLU A 173 -14.77 5.54 -4.41
N GLY A 174 -14.14 6.42 -3.61
CA GLY A 174 -13.61 7.69 -4.09
C GLY A 174 -12.45 7.52 -5.08
N LEU A 175 -11.56 6.57 -4.86
CA LEU A 175 -10.48 6.22 -5.80
C LEU A 175 -11.05 5.66 -7.12
N TYR A 176 -12.05 4.76 -7.02
CA TYR A 176 -12.69 4.11 -8.18
C TYR A 176 -13.42 5.09 -9.09
N ASP A 177 -13.93 6.22 -8.56
CA ASP A 177 -14.51 7.30 -9.36
C ASP A 177 -13.52 7.83 -10.43
N HIS A 178 -12.21 7.58 -10.26
CA HIS A 178 -11.13 8.00 -11.16
C HIS A 178 -10.30 6.84 -11.75
N GLY A 179 -10.77 5.59 -11.59
CA GLY A 179 -10.09 4.41 -12.13
C GLY A 179 -8.78 4.06 -11.42
N VAL A 180 -8.63 4.46 -10.15
CA VAL A 180 -7.47 4.13 -9.30
C VAL A 180 -7.82 2.95 -8.40
N LEU A 181 -7.00 1.90 -8.44
CA LEU A 181 -7.13 0.72 -7.60
C LEU A 181 -6.76 1.05 -6.14
N SER A 182 -7.31 0.30 -5.19
CA SER A 182 -7.03 0.37 -3.76
C SER A 182 -6.17 -0.80 -3.27
N CYS A 183 -5.58 -0.68 -2.06
CA CYS A 183 -4.89 -1.78 -1.38
C CYS A 183 -5.11 -1.73 0.13
N LEU A 184 -5.79 -2.72 0.68
CA LEU A 184 -6.07 -2.82 2.10
C LEU A 184 -4.81 -3.26 2.86
N LYS A 185 -4.43 -2.59 3.95
CA LYS A 185 -3.19 -2.85 4.69
C LYS A 185 -3.30 -2.60 6.19
N HIS A 186 -2.53 -3.31 7.01
CA HIS A 186 -1.47 -4.31 6.77
C HIS A 186 -1.93 -5.66 7.34
N PHE A 187 -2.27 -6.60 6.46
CA PHE A 187 -2.79 -7.92 6.86
C PHE A 187 -1.73 -8.73 7.61
N PRO A 188 -2.06 -9.47 8.69
CA PRO A 188 -3.40 -9.74 9.24
C PRO A 188 -3.88 -8.70 10.28
N GLY A 189 -3.17 -7.59 10.50
CA GLY A 189 -3.51 -6.51 11.41
C GLY A 189 -2.31 -5.99 12.18
N HIS A 190 -1.99 -4.70 12.03
CA HIS A 190 -0.85 -4.01 12.65
C HIS A 190 -1.27 -3.11 13.81
N GLY A 191 -2.58 -3.03 14.09
CA GLY A 191 -3.15 -2.06 15.02
C GLY A 191 -2.83 -2.29 16.49
N SER A 192 -2.56 -3.54 16.88
CA SER A 192 -2.17 -3.96 18.23
C SER A 192 -0.65 -3.97 18.46
N SER A 193 0.16 -3.68 17.43
CA SER A 193 1.61 -3.78 17.52
C SER A 193 2.23 -2.70 18.41
N ARG A 194 3.23 -3.09 19.20
CA ARG A 194 4.03 -2.20 20.05
C ARG A 194 5.35 -1.80 19.43
N ASN A 195 5.71 -2.39 18.29
CA ASN A 195 6.92 -2.14 17.55
C ASN A 195 6.59 -1.64 16.14
N ASP A 196 7.62 -1.13 15.43
CA ASP A 196 7.52 -0.60 14.08
C ASP A 196 8.33 -1.50 13.13
N SER A 197 7.66 -2.12 12.17
CA SER A 197 8.25 -3.05 11.20
C SER A 197 9.33 -2.42 10.31
N HIS A 198 9.34 -1.10 10.17
CA HIS A 198 10.43 -0.38 9.50
C HIS A 198 11.76 -0.47 10.28
N LYS A 199 11.70 -0.67 11.58
CA LYS A 199 12.88 -0.66 12.48
C LYS A 199 13.38 -2.05 12.85
N GLY A 200 12.55 -3.07 12.75
CA GLY A 200 12.90 -4.44 13.13
C GLY A 200 11.71 -5.36 13.24
N ALA A 201 11.94 -6.55 13.78
CA ALA A 201 10.92 -7.56 13.98
C ALA A 201 9.74 -7.04 14.83
N VAL A 202 8.53 -7.40 14.43
CA VAL A 202 7.28 -7.06 15.12
C VAL A 202 6.57 -8.34 15.49
N ASP A 203 6.67 -8.71 16.77
CA ASP A 203 5.92 -9.81 17.35
C ASP A 203 4.62 -9.29 17.97
N VAL A 204 3.50 -9.80 17.49
CA VAL A 204 2.16 -9.46 17.96
C VAL A 204 1.46 -10.64 18.67
N THR A 205 2.17 -11.72 18.96
CA THR A 205 1.61 -12.94 19.58
C THR A 205 0.75 -12.61 20.80
N ASP A 206 1.26 -11.81 21.73
CA ASP A 206 0.56 -11.46 22.97
C ASP A 206 -0.43 -10.28 22.82
N THR A 207 -0.37 -9.53 21.73
CA THR A 207 -1.15 -8.29 21.57
C THR A 207 -2.23 -8.36 20.52
N ALA A 208 -2.09 -9.26 19.54
CA ALA A 208 -3.04 -9.43 18.45
C ALA A 208 -4.44 -9.77 18.96
N LYS A 209 -5.43 -9.20 18.29
CA LYS A 209 -6.86 -9.49 18.50
C LYS A 209 -7.49 -9.94 17.17
N PRO A 210 -7.20 -11.18 16.70
CA PRO A 210 -7.56 -11.60 15.34
C PRO A 210 -9.04 -11.45 15.01
N HIS A 211 -9.94 -11.69 16.00
CA HIS A 211 -11.38 -11.53 15.83
C HIS A 211 -11.80 -10.07 15.50
N LEU A 212 -11.03 -9.07 15.96
CA LEU A 212 -11.26 -7.66 15.63
C LEU A 212 -10.46 -7.26 14.38
N GLU A 213 -9.18 -7.57 14.33
CA GLU A 213 -8.26 -7.09 13.28
C GLU A 213 -8.58 -7.68 11.90
N LEU A 214 -9.12 -8.91 11.84
CA LEU A 214 -9.57 -9.53 10.60
C LEU A 214 -10.98 -9.08 10.16
N ALA A 215 -11.78 -8.46 11.04
CA ALA A 215 -13.16 -8.13 10.72
C ALA A 215 -13.28 -7.11 9.56
N PRO A 216 -12.48 -6.02 9.47
CA PRO A 216 -12.52 -5.13 8.31
C PRO A 216 -12.21 -5.86 6.99
N TYR A 217 -11.23 -6.76 6.98
CA TYR A 217 -10.91 -7.56 5.78
C TYR A 217 -12.08 -8.46 5.38
N ARG A 218 -12.69 -9.20 6.33
CA ARG A 218 -13.87 -10.04 6.06
C ARG A 218 -15.00 -9.24 5.43
N LEU A 219 -15.30 -8.07 5.99
CA LEU A 219 -16.38 -7.20 5.52
C LEU A 219 -16.10 -6.66 4.12
N LEU A 220 -14.88 -6.20 3.85
CA LEU A 220 -14.49 -5.59 2.59
C LEU A 220 -14.32 -6.62 1.47
N ILE A 221 -13.73 -7.79 1.75
CA ILE A 221 -13.59 -8.89 0.80
C ILE A 221 -14.97 -9.42 0.40
N ALA A 222 -15.84 -9.67 1.38
CA ALA A 222 -17.20 -10.15 1.13
C ALA A 222 -18.06 -9.15 0.32
N ALA A 223 -17.71 -7.87 0.36
CA ALA A 223 -18.38 -6.81 -0.38
C ALA A 223 -17.70 -6.48 -1.73
N ASP A 224 -16.65 -7.23 -2.12
CA ASP A 224 -15.85 -7.00 -3.34
C ASP A 224 -15.17 -5.62 -3.40
N PHE A 225 -14.69 -5.14 -2.24
CA PHE A 225 -13.95 -3.89 -2.07
C PHE A 225 -12.50 -4.12 -1.64
N ALA A 226 -11.81 -5.04 -2.32
CA ALA A 226 -10.42 -5.37 -2.04
C ALA A 226 -9.69 -5.75 -3.33
N ASP A 227 -9.18 -4.77 -4.09
CA ASP A 227 -8.37 -5.05 -5.29
C ASP A 227 -7.04 -5.69 -4.90
N CYS A 228 -6.47 -5.22 -3.78
CA CYS A 228 -5.22 -5.68 -3.23
C CYS A 228 -5.31 -5.80 -1.71
N VAL A 229 -4.62 -6.79 -1.17
CA VAL A 229 -4.32 -6.92 0.27
C VAL A 229 -2.81 -6.93 0.45
N MET A 230 -2.30 -5.95 1.22
CA MET A 230 -0.88 -5.85 1.56
C MET A 230 -0.60 -6.56 2.89
N LEU A 231 0.37 -7.46 2.85
CA LEU A 231 0.84 -8.23 4.01
C LEU A 231 1.82 -7.41 4.84
N GLY A 232 1.57 -7.26 6.12
CA GLY A 232 2.53 -6.69 7.07
C GLY A 232 3.62 -7.69 7.47
N HIS A 233 4.80 -7.19 7.81
CA HIS A 233 5.90 -8.03 8.32
C HIS A 233 5.71 -8.29 9.83
N LEU A 234 4.69 -9.09 10.15
CA LEU A 234 4.23 -9.37 11.51
C LEU A 234 4.46 -10.85 11.84
N PHE A 235 5.07 -11.12 12.98
CA PHE A 235 5.13 -12.45 13.56
C PHE A 235 3.98 -12.65 14.55
N ASN A 236 3.30 -13.78 14.45
CA ASN A 236 2.27 -14.21 15.39
C ASN A 236 2.31 -15.73 15.51
N GLU A 237 2.87 -16.24 16.61
CA GLU A 237 3.05 -17.66 16.87
C GLU A 237 1.75 -18.46 16.75
N ALA A 238 0.60 -17.84 17.07
CA ALA A 238 -0.71 -18.51 16.96
C ALA A 238 -1.18 -18.71 15.52
N LEU A 239 -0.63 -17.94 14.55
CA LEU A 239 -0.95 -18.08 13.13
C LEU A 239 0.11 -18.91 12.40
N ASP A 240 1.37 -18.66 12.70
CA ASP A 240 2.51 -19.42 12.17
C ASP A 240 3.66 -19.31 13.19
N PRO A 241 4.10 -20.46 13.79
CA PRO A 241 5.18 -20.45 14.77
C PRO A 241 6.58 -20.26 14.15
N ASP A 242 6.72 -20.38 12.84
CA ASP A 242 8.01 -20.41 12.17
C ASP A 242 8.28 -19.11 11.38
N ASP A 243 7.23 -18.53 10.78
CA ASP A 243 7.41 -17.45 9.79
C ASP A 243 6.57 -16.20 10.07
N ILE A 244 7.05 -15.05 9.60
CA ILE A 244 6.25 -13.81 9.56
C ILE A 244 5.15 -13.90 8.50
N ALA A 245 4.05 -13.17 8.69
CA ALA A 245 2.87 -13.22 7.83
C ALA A 245 3.18 -13.07 6.32
N THR A 246 4.20 -12.31 5.98
CA THR A 246 4.59 -12.03 4.58
C THR A 246 5.05 -13.28 3.81
N VAL A 247 5.67 -14.25 4.47
CA VAL A 247 6.20 -15.48 3.86
C VAL A 247 5.49 -16.74 4.36
N SER A 248 4.54 -16.58 5.27
CA SER A 248 3.77 -17.66 5.90
C SER A 248 2.72 -18.25 4.96
N SER A 249 2.84 -19.53 4.63
CA SER A 249 1.78 -20.25 3.91
C SER A 249 0.48 -20.37 4.71
N PRO A 250 0.49 -20.69 6.04
CA PRO A 250 -0.72 -20.64 6.86
C PRO A 250 -1.46 -19.32 6.80
N VAL A 251 -0.76 -18.17 6.80
CA VAL A 251 -1.39 -16.85 6.75
C VAL A 251 -1.86 -16.52 5.34
N VAL A 252 -1.02 -16.70 4.32
CA VAL A 252 -1.35 -16.27 2.95
C VAL A 252 -2.34 -17.24 2.30
N THR A 253 -2.05 -18.53 2.34
CA THR A 253 -2.91 -19.53 1.69
C THR A 253 -4.07 -19.90 2.61
N GLY A 254 -3.80 -20.33 3.83
CA GLY A 254 -4.83 -20.82 4.74
C GLY A 254 -5.82 -19.71 5.15
N LEU A 255 -5.31 -18.64 5.75
CA LEU A 255 -6.19 -17.59 6.29
C LEU A 255 -6.75 -16.68 5.18
N LEU A 256 -5.88 -16.08 4.34
CA LEU A 256 -6.33 -15.06 3.37
C LEU A 256 -7.02 -15.68 2.16
N ARG A 257 -6.43 -16.70 1.52
CA ARG A 257 -6.98 -17.29 0.29
C ARG A 257 -8.14 -18.25 0.56
N GLU A 258 -8.01 -19.15 1.54
CA GLU A 258 -9.00 -20.20 1.77
C GLU A 258 -10.09 -19.76 2.75
N GLU A 259 -9.73 -19.28 3.95
CA GLU A 259 -10.74 -18.91 4.96
C GLU A 259 -11.50 -17.63 4.59
N LEU A 260 -10.77 -16.57 4.14
CA LEU A 260 -11.39 -15.31 3.71
C LEU A 260 -11.83 -15.33 2.24
N ALA A 261 -11.55 -16.39 1.49
CA ALA A 261 -11.89 -16.56 0.08
C ALA A 261 -11.40 -15.41 -0.82
N TYR A 262 -10.26 -14.81 -0.48
CA TYR A 262 -9.71 -13.67 -1.23
C TYR A 262 -9.01 -14.12 -2.52
N ALA A 263 -9.48 -13.62 -3.67
CA ALA A 263 -8.93 -13.95 -4.99
C ALA A 263 -8.11 -12.84 -5.66
N GLY A 264 -8.06 -11.64 -5.07
CA GLY A 264 -7.38 -10.47 -5.62
C GLY A 264 -5.85 -10.50 -5.48
N ILE A 265 -5.22 -9.35 -5.67
CA ILE A 265 -3.76 -9.19 -5.58
C ILE A 265 -3.31 -9.30 -4.13
N VAL A 266 -2.27 -10.11 -3.88
CA VAL A 266 -1.56 -10.15 -2.60
C VAL A 266 -0.19 -9.51 -2.81
N LEU A 267 0.10 -8.48 -2.02
CA LEU A 267 1.34 -7.71 -2.10
C LEU A 267 2.06 -7.77 -0.75
N PRO A 268 3.34 -8.14 -0.66
CA PRO A 268 4.10 -7.94 0.57
C PRO A 268 4.37 -6.45 0.78
N ASP A 269 4.45 -5.99 2.03
CA ASP A 269 5.05 -4.69 2.33
C ASP A 269 6.52 -4.68 1.87
N ALA A 270 7.19 -3.53 1.92
CA ALA A 270 8.52 -3.37 1.34
C ALA A 270 9.53 -4.35 1.95
N VAL A 271 10.03 -5.31 1.15
CA VAL A 271 10.95 -6.36 1.62
C VAL A 271 12.31 -5.84 2.12
N GLN A 272 12.62 -4.57 1.88
CA GLN A 272 13.81 -3.90 2.42
C GLN A 272 13.62 -3.39 3.86
N MET A 273 12.44 -3.58 4.46
CA MET A 273 12.18 -3.16 5.84
C MET A 273 12.98 -4.00 6.84
N GLY A 274 13.31 -3.37 7.98
CA GLY A 274 14.14 -4.00 9.02
C GLY A 274 13.62 -5.33 9.53
N ALA A 275 12.30 -5.51 9.58
CA ALA A 275 11.69 -6.76 10.00
C ALA A 275 12.03 -7.96 9.09
N VAL A 276 12.16 -7.73 7.78
CA VAL A 276 12.54 -8.79 6.82
C VAL A 276 14.06 -9.02 6.85
N LEU A 277 14.86 -7.94 6.73
CA LEU A 277 16.31 -8.05 6.64
C LEU A 277 16.96 -8.66 7.89
N GLN A 278 16.33 -8.54 9.06
CA GLN A 278 16.81 -9.15 10.30
C GLN A 278 16.40 -10.61 10.46
N SER A 279 15.28 -11.02 9.87
CA SER A 279 14.75 -12.38 10.00
C SER A 279 15.17 -13.31 8.86
N TYR A 280 15.41 -12.76 7.67
CA TYR A 280 15.75 -13.50 6.44
C TYR A 280 16.96 -12.85 5.77
N PRO A 281 18.19 -13.17 6.22
CA PRO A 281 19.44 -12.58 5.74
C PRO A 281 19.83 -12.97 4.30
#